data_6d4a7258774cf5d0a71d105f9e63a28c
#
_entry.id   6d4a7258774cf5d0a71d105f9e63a28c
#
_cell.length_a   1.000
_cell.length_b   1.000
_cell.length_c   1.000
_cell.angle_alpha   90.00
_cell.angle_beta   90.00
_cell.angle_gamma   90.00
#
_symmetry.space_group_name_H-M   'P 1'
#
loop_
_entity.id
_entity.type
_entity.pdbx_description
1 polymer ?
#
loop_
_entity_poly.entity_id
_entity_poly.type
_entity_poly.pdbx_seq_one_letter_code
_entity_poly.pdbx_strand_id
1 'polypeptide(L)'
;MTLPERLKFGIFMGPFHNLGDNPTLALERDLETIQWLDYLDFDEAWVGEHHSGGWETIASPEVFIGVAAERTKNIKLGTGVASLPYHHPLMVTNRMVLLDHLTRGRVMLGVGPGALVSDAYQLGIDPNTQ
;
A
#
# COMPACT_ATOMS: atom_id res chain seq x y z
N MET A 1 29.95 3.73 13.14
CA MET A 1 28.67 3.30 12.50
C MET A 1 28.98 1.99 11.81
N THR A 2 28.46 0.87 12.31
CA THR A 2 28.64 -0.43 11.66
C THR A 2 27.60 -0.56 10.54
N LEU A 3 28.01 -0.96 9.37
CA LEU A 3 27.10 -1.28 8.27
C LEU A 3 26.23 -2.48 8.67
N PRO A 4 24.97 -2.55 8.22
CA PRO A 4 24.13 -3.73 8.44
C PRO A 4 24.78 -4.96 7.81
N GLU A 5 24.60 -6.12 8.41
CA GLU A 5 25.17 -7.39 7.94
C GLU A 5 24.71 -7.76 6.52
N ARG A 6 23.51 -7.31 6.10
CA ARG A 6 23.02 -7.41 4.72
C ARG A 6 22.21 -6.18 4.32
N LEU A 7 22.18 -5.91 3.03
CA LEU A 7 21.23 -4.94 2.46
C LEU A 7 19.81 -5.50 2.57
N LYS A 8 18.85 -4.61 2.85
CA LYS A 8 17.44 -4.92 2.76
C LYS A 8 16.90 -4.51 1.39
N PHE A 9 16.05 -5.35 0.85
CA PHE A 9 15.42 -5.13 -0.44
C PHE A 9 13.91 -5.03 -0.28
N GLY A 10 13.33 -4.03 -0.91
CA GLY A 10 11.90 -3.83 -0.96
C GLY A 10 11.44 -3.45 -2.35
N ILE A 11 10.15 -3.58 -2.59
CA ILE A 11 9.50 -3.09 -3.80
C ILE A 11 8.45 -2.05 -3.43
N PHE A 12 8.33 -1.03 -4.25
CA PHE A 12 7.15 -0.16 -4.26
C PHE A 12 6.23 -0.61 -5.40
N MET A 13 5.02 -0.99 -5.05
CA MET A 13 3.96 -1.32 -6.00
C MET A 13 3.07 -0.11 -6.21
N GLY A 14 3.31 0.62 -7.30
CA GLY A 14 2.31 1.55 -7.79
C GLY A 14 1.11 0.76 -8.32
N PRO A 15 -0.13 1.17 -8.01
CA PRO A 15 -1.33 0.40 -8.39
C PRO A 15 -1.70 0.55 -9.88
N PHE A 16 -0.70 0.59 -10.75
CA PHE A 16 -0.85 0.88 -12.17
C PHE A 16 -1.26 -0.37 -12.97
N HIS A 17 -2.46 -0.33 -13.54
CA HIS A 17 -2.98 -1.40 -14.39
C HIS A 17 -3.43 -0.86 -15.74
N ASN A 18 -3.38 -1.67 -16.79
CA ASN A 18 -3.90 -1.26 -18.08
C ASN A 18 -5.43 -1.10 -18.03
N LEU A 19 -5.96 -0.06 -18.66
CA LEU A 19 -7.41 0.22 -18.69
C LEU A 19 -8.25 -0.93 -19.27
N GLY A 20 -7.65 -1.76 -20.11
CA GLY A 20 -8.33 -2.93 -20.70
C GLY A 20 -8.25 -4.21 -19.85
N ASP A 21 -7.49 -4.20 -18.78
CA ASP A 21 -7.34 -5.38 -17.92
C ASP A 21 -8.57 -5.55 -17.03
N ASN A 22 -8.89 -6.80 -16.73
CA ASN A 22 -9.88 -7.10 -15.70
C ASN A 22 -9.30 -6.75 -14.33
N PRO A 23 -9.90 -5.81 -13.55
CA PRO A 23 -9.32 -5.36 -12.28
C PRO A 23 -9.14 -6.50 -11.27
N THR A 24 -10.04 -7.46 -11.23
CA THR A 24 -9.94 -8.63 -10.33
C THR A 24 -8.67 -9.43 -10.62
N LEU A 25 -8.40 -9.69 -11.90
CA LEU A 25 -7.21 -10.44 -12.31
C LEU A 25 -5.92 -9.61 -12.12
N ALA A 26 -6.00 -8.30 -12.30
CA ALA A 26 -4.88 -7.41 -12.05
C ALA A 26 -4.48 -7.43 -10.55
N LEU A 27 -5.43 -7.26 -9.66
CA LEU A 27 -5.21 -7.33 -8.21
C LEU A 27 -4.73 -8.72 -7.76
N GLU A 28 -5.23 -9.80 -8.39
CA GLU A 28 -4.73 -11.15 -8.09
C GLU A 28 -3.25 -11.32 -8.48
N ARG A 29 -2.84 -10.81 -9.65
CA ARG A 29 -1.42 -10.78 -10.07
C ARG A 29 -0.53 -9.98 -9.11
N ASP A 30 -1.04 -8.87 -8.57
CA ASP A 30 -0.32 -8.08 -7.56
C ASP A 30 -0.12 -8.88 -6.26
N LEU A 31 -1.16 -9.56 -5.81
CA LEU A 31 -1.08 -10.44 -4.63
C LEU A 31 -0.12 -11.61 -4.85
N GLU A 32 -0.13 -12.23 -6.02
CA GLU A 32 0.83 -13.27 -6.41
C GLU A 32 2.28 -12.71 -6.43
N THR A 33 2.45 -11.48 -6.91
CA THR A 33 3.76 -10.81 -6.89
C THR A 33 4.29 -10.68 -5.47
N ILE A 34 3.45 -10.23 -4.52
CA ILE A 34 3.85 -10.13 -3.11
C ILE A 34 4.18 -11.52 -2.52
N GLN A 35 3.44 -12.56 -2.89
CA GLN A 35 3.76 -13.93 -2.46
C GLN A 35 5.14 -14.38 -2.98
N TRP A 36 5.47 -14.06 -4.23
CA TRP A 36 6.79 -14.33 -4.79
C TRP A 36 7.89 -13.56 -4.09
N LEU A 37 7.65 -12.29 -3.74
CA LEU A 37 8.60 -11.49 -2.98
C LEU A 37 8.88 -12.10 -1.60
N ASP A 38 7.85 -12.55 -0.88
CA ASP A 38 8.00 -13.25 0.40
C ASP A 38 8.80 -14.57 0.24
N TYR A 39 8.51 -15.32 -0.82
CA TYR A 39 9.22 -16.57 -1.12
C TYR A 39 10.71 -16.35 -1.47
N LEU A 40 11.03 -15.21 -2.10
CA LEU A 40 12.38 -14.84 -2.51
C LEU A 40 13.14 -14.06 -1.42
N ASP A 41 12.63 -14.01 -0.19
CA ASP A 41 13.24 -13.33 0.96
C ASP A 41 13.44 -11.81 0.76
N PHE A 42 12.54 -11.14 0.03
CA PHE A 42 12.47 -9.69 0.06
C PHE A 42 11.99 -9.23 1.44
N ASP A 43 12.56 -8.11 1.90
CA ASP A 43 12.27 -7.60 3.25
C ASP A 43 10.95 -6.84 3.32
N GLU A 44 10.58 -6.11 2.26
CA GLU A 44 9.50 -5.13 2.30
C GLU A 44 8.73 -5.05 0.97
N ALA A 45 7.41 -4.86 1.05
CA ALA A 45 6.58 -4.43 -0.08
C ALA A 45 5.71 -3.24 0.35
N TRP A 46 5.72 -2.19 -0.48
CA TRP A 46 5.01 -0.94 -0.24
C TRP A 46 3.92 -0.76 -1.29
N VAL A 47 2.70 -0.47 -0.86
CA VAL A 47 1.51 -0.40 -1.71
C VAL A 47 1.00 1.03 -1.76
N GLY A 48 0.83 1.58 -2.97
CA GLY A 48 0.31 2.92 -3.20
C GLY A 48 -1.19 3.06 -2.98
N GLU A 49 -1.65 4.30 -2.79
CA GLU A 49 -3.04 4.68 -2.67
C GLU A 49 -3.42 5.67 -3.77
N HIS A 50 -4.44 5.33 -4.57
CA HIS A 50 -5.04 6.25 -5.55
C HIS A 50 -6.53 6.01 -5.71
N HIS A 51 -7.29 7.09 -5.98
CA HIS A 51 -8.74 7.08 -6.04
C HIS A 51 -9.29 7.41 -7.44
N SER A 52 -8.44 7.86 -8.35
CA SER A 52 -8.83 8.34 -9.68
C SER A 52 -7.98 7.76 -10.79
N GLY A 53 -8.21 8.18 -12.02
CA GLY A 53 -7.40 7.76 -13.17
C GLY A 53 -7.86 6.47 -13.84
N GLY A 54 -8.67 5.64 -13.19
CA GLY A 54 -9.24 4.40 -13.74
C GLY A 54 -8.24 3.24 -13.93
N TRP A 55 -6.96 3.51 -13.90
CA TRP A 55 -5.84 2.58 -14.04
C TRP A 55 -5.05 2.38 -12.73
N GLU A 56 -5.33 3.19 -11.73
CA GLU A 56 -4.81 3.05 -10.37
C GLU A 56 -5.91 2.51 -9.48
N THR A 57 -5.89 1.20 -9.23
CA THR A 57 -7.07 0.47 -8.73
C THR A 57 -7.02 0.13 -7.25
N ILE A 58 -5.98 0.55 -6.52
CA ILE A 58 -5.87 0.32 -5.07
C ILE A 58 -6.21 1.62 -4.33
N ALA A 59 -7.48 1.77 -3.98
CA ALA A 59 -7.97 2.93 -3.22
C ALA A 59 -7.82 2.79 -1.70
N SER A 60 -7.52 1.59 -1.22
CA SER A 60 -7.33 1.29 0.22
C SER A 60 -6.18 0.31 0.38
N PRO A 61 -4.93 0.79 0.43
CA PRO A 61 -3.76 -0.07 0.56
C PRO A 61 -3.83 -0.94 1.82
N GLU A 62 -4.43 -0.46 2.91
CA GLU A 62 -4.61 -1.22 4.13
C GLU A 62 -5.53 -2.45 3.94
N VAL A 63 -6.54 -2.36 3.09
CA VAL A 63 -7.41 -3.51 2.76
C VAL A 63 -6.64 -4.53 1.93
N PHE A 64 -5.91 -4.06 0.91
CA PHE A 64 -5.08 -4.91 0.07
C PHE A 64 -3.97 -5.61 0.89
N ILE A 65 -3.30 -4.88 1.78
CA ILE A 65 -2.28 -5.41 2.69
C ILE A 65 -2.88 -6.50 3.61
N GLY A 66 -4.11 -6.34 4.08
CA GLY A 66 -4.79 -7.36 4.88
C GLY A 66 -4.91 -8.69 4.15
N VAL A 67 -5.25 -8.67 2.86
CA VAL A 67 -5.30 -9.88 2.01
C VAL A 67 -3.89 -10.43 1.74
N ALA A 68 -2.94 -9.57 1.42
CA ALA A 68 -1.55 -9.97 1.18
C ALA A 68 -0.92 -10.62 2.42
N ALA A 69 -1.26 -10.14 3.62
CA ALA A 69 -0.77 -10.67 4.88
C ALA A 69 -1.15 -12.13 5.13
N GLU A 70 -2.34 -12.54 4.71
CA GLU A 70 -2.80 -13.93 4.82
C GLU A 70 -2.09 -14.86 3.81
N ARG A 71 -1.56 -14.31 2.73
CA ARG A 71 -0.84 -15.04 1.69
C ARG A 71 0.68 -15.09 1.90
N THR A 72 1.20 -14.38 2.90
CA THR A 72 2.65 -14.22 3.17
C THR A 72 2.98 -14.52 4.61
N LYS A 73 4.27 -14.70 4.93
CA LYS A 73 4.71 -15.08 6.28
C LYS A 73 5.74 -14.14 6.89
N ASN A 74 6.67 -13.62 6.09
CA ASN A 74 7.86 -12.92 6.56
C ASN A 74 7.94 -11.47 6.12
N ILE A 75 7.60 -11.19 4.85
CA ILE A 75 7.72 -9.87 4.24
C ILE A 75 6.93 -8.82 5.02
N LYS A 76 7.53 -7.68 5.25
CA LYS A 76 6.83 -6.52 5.81
C LYS A 76 6.01 -5.82 4.73
N LEU A 77 4.84 -5.34 5.09
CA LEU A 77 3.86 -4.78 4.19
C LEU A 77 3.55 -3.34 4.62
N GLY A 78 3.79 -2.40 3.75
CA GLY A 78 3.66 -0.98 4.06
C GLY A 78 2.72 -0.21 3.13
N THR A 79 2.10 0.84 3.66
CA THR A 79 1.43 1.83 2.82
C THR A 79 2.46 2.78 2.24
N GLY A 80 2.48 2.95 0.94
CA GLY A 80 3.42 3.81 0.24
C GLY A 80 2.71 4.75 -0.75
N VAL A 81 1.86 5.63 -0.24
CA VAL A 81 1.59 6.07 1.13
C VAL A 81 0.12 5.89 1.52
N ALA A 82 -0.22 6.12 2.80
CA ALA A 82 -1.56 6.54 3.20
C ALA A 82 -1.62 8.07 3.08
N SER A 83 -2.50 8.58 2.23
CA SER A 83 -2.63 10.01 1.93
C SER A 83 -3.42 10.70 3.05
N LEU A 84 -2.73 11.19 4.08
CA LEU A 84 -3.36 11.66 5.32
C LEU A 84 -4.51 12.67 5.15
N PRO A 85 -4.44 13.64 4.21
CA PRO A 85 -5.54 14.57 4.00
C PRO A 85 -6.85 13.93 3.55
N TYR A 86 -6.79 12.70 3.03
CA TYR A 86 -7.96 11.96 2.52
C TYR A 86 -8.69 11.19 3.62
N HIS A 87 -8.13 11.14 4.82
CA HIS A 87 -8.60 10.27 5.89
C HIS A 87 -8.83 11.01 7.21
N HIS A 88 -9.82 10.56 7.96
CA HIS A 88 -9.94 10.97 9.35
C HIS A 88 -8.82 10.31 10.18
N PRO A 89 -8.04 11.07 10.97
CA PRO A 89 -6.82 10.54 11.64
C PRO A 89 -7.11 9.36 12.58
N LEU A 90 -8.23 9.40 13.31
CA LEU A 90 -8.64 8.27 14.16
C LEU A 90 -8.88 7.00 13.34
N MET A 91 -9.47 7.13 12.14
CA MET A 91 -9.76 5.96 11.29
C MET A 91 -8.48 5.34 10.73
N VAL A 92 -7.50 6.16 10.32
CA VAL A 92 -6.18 5.66 9.90
C VAL A 92 -5.53 4.90 11.05
N THR A 93 -5.47 5.52 12.23
CA THR A 93 -4.88 4.91 13.42
C THR A 93 -5.53 3.56 13.75
N ASN A 94 -6.84 3.51 13.81
CA ASN A 94 -7.57 2.28 14.15
C ASN A 94 -7.31 1.16 13.14
N ARG A 95 -7.31 1.48 11.83
CA ARG A 95 -7.04 0.50 10.77
C ARG A 95 -5.62 -0.03 10.85
N MET A 96 -4.63 0.86 11.06
CA MET A 96 -3.23 0.46 11.13
C MET A 96 -2.93 -0.37 12.39
N VAL A 97 -3.50 -0.02 13.54
CA VAL A 97 -3.36 -0.81 14.76
C VAL A 97 -4.00 -2.20 14.58
N LEU A 98 -5.20 -2.26 14.00
CA LEU A 98 -5.85 -3.54 13.70
C LEU A 98 -4.98 -4.38 12.75
N LEU A 99 -4.48 -3.74 11.69
CA LEU A 99 -3.65 -4.41 10.69
C LEU A 99 -2.32 -4.90 11.28
N ASP A 100 -1.73 -4.16 12.22
CA ASP A 100 -0.52 -4.60 12.93
C ASP A 100 -0.75 -5.92 13.67
N HIS A 101 -1.87 -6.03 14.39
CA HIS A 101 -2.25 -7.29 15.04
C HIS A 101 -2.52 -8.42 14.04
N LEU A 102 -3.25 -8.15 12.97
CA LEU A 102 -3.56 -9.15 11.94
C LEU A 102 -2.30 -9.63 11.22
N THR A 103 -1.37 -8.74 10.94
CA THR A 103 -0.09 -9.05 10.28
C THR A 103 0.97 -9.60 11.25
N ARG A 104 0.68 -9.61 12.55
CA ARG A 104 1.61 -10.04 13.60
C ARG A 104 2.89 -9.19 13.63
N GLY A 105 2.74 -7.88 13.55
CA GLY A 105 3.84 -6.92 13.62
C GLY A 105 4.61 -6.73 12.30
N ARG A 106 4.03 -7.12 11.15
CA ARG A 106 4.66 -6.96 9.84
C ARG A 106 4.22 -5.71 9.08
N VAL A 107 3.23 -4.95 9.61
CA VAL A 107 2.76 -3.75 8.96
C VAL A 107 3.73 -2.58 9.14
N MET A 108 3.81 -1.74 8.14
CA MET A 108 4.54 -0.47 8.17
C MET A 108 3.60 0.64 7.69
N LEU A 109 3.68 1.80 8.32
CA LEU A 109 2.89 2.97 7.94
C LEU A 109 3.79 4.01 7.26
N GLY A 110 3.65 4.13 5.95
CA GLY A 110 4.13 5.27 5.19
C GLY A 110 3.01 6.27 4.98
N VAL A 111 3.30 7.54 5.20
CA VAL A 111 2.31 8.62 5.10
C VAL A 111 2.77 9.71 4.13
N GLY A 112 1.83 10.38 3.52
CA GLY A 112 2.10 11.50 2.62
C GLY A 112 0.91 12.44 2.47
N PRO A 113 1.10 13.56 1.77
CA PRO A 113 0.05 14.53 1.54
C PRO A 113 -0.96 14.10 0.45
N GLY A 114 -0.63 13.07 -0.33
CA GLY A 114 -1.26 12.86 -1.62
C GLY A 114 -0.65 13.78 -2.69
N ALA A 115 -0.70 13.35 -3.94
CA ALA A 115 -0.07 14.12 -5.03
C ALA A 115 -0.98 14.28 -6.26
N LEU A 116 -1.99 13.42 -6.40
CA LEU A 116 -2.85 13.43 -7.57
C LEU A 116 -4.00 14.44 -7.38
N VAL A 117 -3.97 15.52 -8.14
CA VAL A 117 -4.98 16.59 -8.07
C VAL A 117 -6.40 16.06 -8.30
N SER A 118 -6.56 15.05 -9.16
CA SER A 118 -7.85 14.41 -9.41
C SER A 118 -8.39 13.63 -8.21
N ASP A 119 -7.53 13.01 -7.39
CA ASP A 119 -7.94 12.35 -6.15
C ASP A 119 -8.48 13.38 -5.15
N ALA A 120 -7.73 14.45 -4.93
CA ALA A 120 -8.17 15.55 -4.07
C ALA A 120 -9.52 16.12 -4.51
N TYR A 121 -9.67 16.36 -5.81
CA TYR A 121 -10.90 16.90 -6.38
C TYR A 121 -12.11 15.97 -6.16
N GLN A 122 -11.94 14.66 -6.37
CA GLN A 122 -13.00 13.67 -6.11
C GLN A 122 -13.42 13.63 -4.64
N LEU A 123 -12.46 13.86 -3.74
CA LEU A 123 -12.68 13.83 -2.29
C LEU A 123 -13.13 15.18 -1.72
N GLY A 124 -13.28 16.21 -2.59
CA GLY A 124 -13.70 17.54 -2.17
C GLY A 124 -12.63 18.31 -1.39
N ILE A 125 -11.36 17.98 -1.60
CA ILE A 125 -10.21 18.58 -0.93
C ILE A 125 -9.54 19.56 -1.90
N ASP A 126 -9.18 20.75 -1.41
CA ASP A 126 -8.38 21.70 -2.19
C ASP A 126 -6.92 21.18 -2.28
N PRO A 127 -6.43 20.87 -3.49
CA PRO A 127 -5.09 20.34 -3.68
C PRO A 127 -3.97 21.30 -3.24
N ASN A 128 -4.28 22.60 -3.07
CA ASN A 128 -3.30 23.58 -2.58
C ASN A 128 -3.13 23.52 -1.05
N THR A 129 -3.96 22.78 -0.35
CA THR A 129 -3.95 22.67 1.13
C THR A 129 -3.51 21.29 1.63
N GLN A 130 -3.03 20.45 0.73
CA GLN A 130 -2.53 19.12 1.06
C GLN A 130 -1.14 19.13 1.69
#